data_1fc9f7df258175ab833f199894b2706e
#
_entry.id   1fc9f7df258175ab833f199894b2706e
#
_cell.length_a   1.000
_cell.length_b   1.000
_cell.length_c   1.000
_cell.angle_alpha   90.00
_cell.angle_beta   90.00
_cell.angle_gamma   90.00
#
_symmetry.space_group_name_H-M   'P 1'
#
loop_
_entity.id
_entity.type
_entity.pdbx_description
1 polymer ?
#
loop_
_entity_poly.entity_id
_entity_poly.type
_entity_poly.pdbx_seq_one_letter_code
_entity_poly.pdbx_strand_id
1 'polypeptide(L)'
;MTEHDSASDSVRYGQSLRILALISVGHALANFYVLSLPPLLPFFRADFSASYTLLGAMLSLRTIVSGTLQMPVGFLADRIGGKRVLIGGLLLMSVGFGGLALAPNIWWCMPLMMLFGLGLATVRPSNYTVINASIPPAWIGRAFGINMFAGHSGRAIAPPIIIALSALWDWRVAVLVTAGAGILISLGIISQWRIVRDDATGKRKGAKGPGILAEVRMLASKTTFIFFLFYTLNSLANSGINSFSVAAMTELHGTPLGVASSALTGYLIASAVGVLAGGFLVDKTSRHQMMAALVLVASAVLIALIGAVSLPLVALTAVMTITGIFQGMLRPARDMMLRAVMPRDSFGKAVGMVTTGAAIGGTLAPVVFGWILDHGAPQWVFYIIGLGLLAVAATVLLPKEKLESLP
;
A
#
# COMPACT_ATOMS: atom_id res chain seq x y z
N MET A 1 2.51 0.25 -46.57
CA MET A 1 1.72 -0.01 -45.38
C MET A 1 0.26 -0.06 -45.80
N THR A 2 -0.29 -1.26 -45.89
CA THR A 2 -1.63 -1.49 -46.48
C THR A 2 -2.71 -1.21 -45.41
N GLU A 3 -3.90 -0.75 -45.82
CA GLU A 3 -5.08 -0.52 -44.94
C GLU A 3 -5.40 -1.71 -44.03
N HIS A 4 -4.98 -2.91 -44.41
CA HIS A 4 -5.16 -4.15 -43.65
C HIS A 4 -4.28 -4.22 -42.39
N ASP A 5 -3.09 -3.60 -42.39
CA ASP A 5 -2.19 -3.50 -41.23
C ASP A 5 -2.74 -2.51 -40.21
N SER A 6 -3.30 -1.39 -40.65
CA SER A 6 -3.86 -0.35 -39.76
C SER A 6 -5.11 -0.83 -38.99
N ALA A 7 -5.97 -1.63 -39.64
CA ALA A 7 -7.16 -2.20 -39.03
C ALA A 7 -6.79 -3.28 -37.97
N SER A 8 -5.80 -4.12 -38.25
CA SER A 8 -5.31 -5.14 -37.29
C SER A 8 -4.64 -4.51 -36.05
N ASP A 9 -3.91 -3.42 -36.24
CA ASP A 9 -3.26 -2.69 -35.17
C ASP A 9 -4.28 -1.93 -34.28
N SER A 10 -5.32 -1.35 -34.87
CA SER A 10 -6.39 -0.68 -34.11
C SER A 10 -7.19 -1.66 -33.22
N VAL A 11 -7.49 -2.86 -33.73
CA VAL A 11 -8.18 -3.92 -32.98
C VAL A 11 -7.28 -4.42 -31.82
N ARG A 12 -6.00 -4.64 -32.07
CA ARG A 12 -5.02 -5.03 -31.01
C ARG A 12 -4.90 -3.96 -29.95
N TYR A 13 -4.87 -2.70 -30.33
CA TYR A 13 -4.80 -1.56 -29.43
C TYR A 13 -6.05 -1.48 -28.52
N GLY A 14 -7.24 -1.58 -29.10
CA GLY A 14 -8.50 -1.60 -28.34
C GLY A 14 -8.58 -2.75 -27.35
N GLN A 15 -8.09 -3.94 -27.70
CA GLN A 15 -8.01 -5.08 -26.78
C GLN A 15 -7.05 -4.82 -25.61
N SER A 16 -5.87 -4.28 -25.88
CA SER A 16 -4.88 -3.95 -24.83
C SER A 16 -5.43 -2.93 -23.83
N LEU A 17 -6.16 -1.91 -24.30
CA LEU A 17 -6.79 -0.93 -23.42
C LEU A 17 -7.89 -1.54 -22.53
N ARG A 18 -8.72 -2.44 -23.09
CA ARG A 18 -9.75 -3.16 -22.30
C ARG A 18 -9.13 -4.01 -21.21
N ILE A 19 -8.07 -4.76 -21.53
CA ILE A 19 -7.34 -5.57 -20.55
C ILE A 19 -6.76 -4.66 -19.44
N LEU A 20 -6.10 -3.57 -19.85
CA LEU A 20 -5.52 -2.61 -18.89
C LEU A 20 -6.59 -2.02 -17.97
N ALA A 21 -7.76 -1.65 -18.52
CA ALA A 21 -8.87 -1.14 -17.71
C ALA A 21 -9.35 -2.17 -16.68
N LEU A 22 -9.59 -3.42 -17.10
CA LEU A 22 -10.06 -4.49 -16.21
C LEU A 22 -9.09 -4.77 -15.06
N ILE A 23 -7.79 -4.93 -15.34
CA ILE A 23 -6.80 -5.19 -14.28
C ILE A 23 -6.57 -3.97 -13.40
N SER A 24 -6.70 -2.74 -13.96
CA SER A 24 -6.59 -1.51 -13.19
C SER A 24 -7.78 -1.32 -12.24
N VAL A 25 -8.99 -1.66 -12.67
CA VAL A 25 -10.17 -1.69 -11.79
C VAL A 25 -10.00 -2.73 -10.68
N GLY A 26 -9.52 -3.94 -11.00
CA GLY A 26 -9.19 -4.94 -9.98
C GLY A 26 -8.12 -4.47 -8.98
N HIS A 27 -7.10 -3.75 -9.46
CA HIS A 27 -6.08 -3.16 -8.61
C HIS A 27 -6.63 -2.03 -7.72
N ALA A 28 -7.49 -1.17 -8.28
CA ALA A 28 -8.17 -0.12 -7.52
C ALA A 28 -9.04 -0.73 -6.41
N LEU A 29 -9.83 -1.76 -6.72
CA LEU A 29 -10.67 -2.47 -5.76
C LEU A 29 -9.86 -3.10 -4.63
N ALA A 30 -8.76 -3.80 -4.95
CA ALA A 30 -7.88 -4.40 -3.95
C ALA A 30 -7.35 -3.35 -2.96
N ASN A 31 -6.94 -2.18 -3.47
CA ASN A 31 -6.46 -1.08 -2.65
C ASN A 31 -7.61 -0.36 -1.91
N PHE A 32 -8.80 -0.30 -2.49
CA PHE A 32 -10.01 0.17 -1.85
C PHE A 32 -10.30 -0.64 -0.58
N TYR A 33 -10.34 -1.96 -0.66
CA TYR A 33 -10.57 -2.81 0.51
C TYR A 33 -9.53 -2.59 1.63
N VAL A 34 -8.26 -2.43 1.27
CA VAL A 34 -7.20 -2.18 2.25
C VAL A 34 -7.47 -0.93 3.07
N LEU A 35 -7.88 0.16 2.42
CA LEU A 35 -8.12 1.45 3.07
C LEU A 35 -9.57 1.67 3.55
N SER A 36 -10.48 0.73 3.27
CA SER A 36 -11.79 0.69 3.91
C SER A 36 -11.72 0.20 5.37
N LEU A 37 -10.71 -0.59 5.74
CA LEU A 37 -10.59 -1.14 7.09
C LEU A 37 -10.34 -0.09 8.19
N PRO A 38 -9.45 0.90 8.02
CA PRO A 38 -9.18 1.88 9.08
C PRO A 38 -10.40 2.64 9.58
N PRO A 39 -11.28 3.20 8.72
CA PRO A 39 -12.50 3.85 9.18
C PRO A 39 -13.51 2.90 9.85
N LEU A 40 -13.40 1.59 9.60
CA LEU A 40 -14.28 0.59 10.22
C LEU A 40 -13.82 0.16 11.63
N LEU A 41 -12.59 0.48 12.04
CA LEU A 41 -12.07 0.06 13.35
C LEU A 41 -12.92 0.52 14.53
N PRO A 42 -13.45 1.76 14.59
CA PRO A 42 -14.36 2.16 15.66
C PRO A 42 -15.66 1.34 15.69
N PHE A 43 -16.22 0.97 14.53
CA PHE A 43 -17.39 0.10 14.46
C PHE A 43 -17.09 -1.31 14.95
N PHE A 44 -15.93 -1.90 14.55
CA PHE A 44 -15.51 -3.21 15.03
C PHE A 44 -15.28 -3.21 16.54
N ARG A 45 -14.71 -2.11 17.09
CA ARG A 45 -14.54 -1.95 18.53
C ARG A 45 -15.88 -1.98 19.25
N ALA A 46 -16.85 -1.22 18.76
CA ALA A 46 -18.17 -1.11 19.38
C ALA A 46 -18.94 -2.45 19.32
N ASP A 47 -19.02 -3.07 18.12
CA ASP A 47 -19.83 -4.27 17.91
C ASP A 47 -19.23 -5.53 18.55
N PHE A 48 -17.90 -5.68 18.47
CA PHE A 48 -17.23 -6.87 18.98
C PHE A 48 -16.66 -6.69 20.40
N SER A 49 -16.81 -5.51 21.01
CA SER A 49 -16.17 -5.15 22.30
C SER A 49 -14.67 -5.47 22.28
N ALA A 50 -14.01 -5.26 21.15
CA ALA A 50 -12.62 -5.62 20.91
C ALA A 50 -11.68 -4.47 21.26
N SER A 51 -10.48 -4.80 21.78
CA SER A 51 -9.44 -3.81 21.98
C SER A 51 -8.83 -3.35 20.64
N TYR A 52 -8.31 -2.13 20.58
CA TYR A 52 -7.56 -1.66 19.41
C TYR A 52 -6.30 -2.47 19.15
N THR A 53 -5.68 -3.03 20.18
CA THR A 53 -4.56 -3.97 20.06
C THR A 53 -4.98 -5.21 19.26
N LEU A 54 -6.13 -5.79 19.55
CA LEU A 54 -6.65 -6.96 18.86
C LEU A 54 -7.03 -6.63 17.40
N LEU A 55 -7.63 -5.47 17.17
CA LEU A 55 -7.89 -4.95 15.83
C LEU A 55 -6.59 -4.69 15.05
N GLY A 56 -5.57 -4.18 15.72
CA GLY A 56 -4.22 -4.04 15.16
C GLY A 56 -3.60 -5.39 14.80
N ALA A 57 -3.73 -6.39 15.66
CA ALA A 57 -3.26 -7.75 15.39
C ALA A 57 -3.97 -8.37 14.15
N MET A 58 -5.27 -8.11 14.00
CA MET A 58 -6.05 -8.50 12.83
C MET A 58 -5.48 -7.87 11.53
N LEU A 59 -5.15 -6.58 11.54
CA LEU A 59 -4.54 -5.90 10.40
C LEU A 59 -3.12 -6.41 10.12
N SER A 60 -2.36 -6.69 11.19
CA SER A 60 -1.00 -7.25 11.09
C SER A 60 -1.01 -8.66 10.49
N LEU A 61 -1.93 -9.51 10.91
CA LEU A 61 -2.10 -10.87 10.39
C LEU A 61 -2.33 -10.86 8.87
N ARG A 62 -3.21 -9.98 8.37
CA ARG A 62 -3.39 -9.75 6.93
C ARG A 62 -2.07 -9.38 6.25
N THR A 63 -1.30 -8.48 6.85
CA THR A 63 -0.03 -7.99 6.29
C THR A 63 1.03 -9.07 6.27
N ILE A 64 1.13 -9.88 7.32
CA ILE A 64 2.03 -11.03 7.40
C ILE A 64 1.70 -12.03 6.29
N VAL A 65 0.43 -12.43 6.19
CA VAL A 65 0.00 -13.41 5.17
C VAL A 65 0.28 -12.89 3.76
N SER A 66 -0.08 -11.63 3.48
CA SER A 66 0.17 -11.08 2.15
C SER A 66 1.66 -10.92 1.82
N GLY A 67 2.47 -10.53 2.79
CA GLY A 67 3.92 -10.38 2.60
C GLY A 67 4.65 -11.70 2.41
N THR A 68 4.37 -12.69 3.25
CA THR A 68 5.02 -14.02 3.17
C THR A 68 4.59 -14.82 1.94
N LEU A 69 3.33 -14.70 1.52
CA LEU A 69 2.80 -15.46 0.39
C LEU A 69 3.00 -14.76 -0.96
N GLN A 70 3.43 -13.50 -1.02
CA GLN A 70 3.61 -12.76 -2.27
C GLN A 70 4.58 -13.46 -3.23
N MET A 71 5.69 -14.00 -2.72
CA MET A 71 6.69 -14.71 -3.51
C MET A 71 6.19 -16.10 -3.98
N PRO A 72 5.66 -16.99 -3.13
CA PRO A 72 5.02 -18.25 -3.57
C PRO A 72 3.92 -18.04 -4.59
N VAL A 73 3.08 -17.03 -4.40
CA VAL A 73 2.00 -16.69 -5.35
C VAL A 73 2.56 -16.17 -6.68
N GLY A 74 3.69 -15.46 -6.67
CA GLY A 74 4.39 -15.08 -7.89
C GLY A 74 4.78 -16.31 -8.72
N PHE A 75 5.39 -17.32 -8.10
CA PHE A 75 5.68 -18.59 -8.78
C PHE A 75 4.44 -19.31 -9.28
N LEU A 76 3.34 -19.24 -8.52
CA LEU A 76 2.07 -19.81 -8.95
C LEU A 76 1.54 -19.08 -10.19
N ALA A 77 1.60 -17.73 -10.21
CA ALA A 77 1.18 -16.93 -11.36
C ALA A 77 1.99 -17.26 -12.62
N ASP A 78 3.29 -17.53 -12.48
CA ASP A 78 4.14 -17.94 -13.60
C ASP A 78 3.80 -19.36 -14.12
N ARG A 79 3.29 -20.25 -13.24
CA ARG A 79 2.94 -21.64 -13.61
C ARG A 79 1.55 -21.80 -14.20
N ILE A 80 0.53 -21.26 -13.53
CA ILE A 80 -0.88 -21.46 -13.90
C ILE A 80 -1.49 -20.26 -14.63
N GLY A 81 -0.72 -19.18 -14.76
CA GLY A 81 -1.09 -17.94 -15.44
C GLY A 81 -1.55 -16.84 -14.48
N GLY A 82 -1.10 -15.60 -14.74
CA GLY A 82 -1.41 -14.43 -13.91
C GLY A 82 -2.90 -14.11 -13.83
N LYS A 83 -3.64 -14.35 -14.90
CA LYS A 83 -5.08 -14.15 -14.98
C LYS A 83 -5.88 -15.00 -13.98
N ARG A 84 -5.57 -16.30 -13.90
CA ARG A 84 -6.24 -17.22 -12.95
C ARG A 84 -5.96 -16.82 -11.52
N VAL A 85 -4.71 -16.50 -11.24
CA VAL A 85 -4.25 -16.08 -9.91
C VAL A 85 -4.87 -14.74 -9.51
N LEU A 86 -4.98 -13.77 -10.44
CA LEU A 86 -5.63 -12.48 -10.18
C LEU A 86 -7.11 -12.64 -9.82
N ILE A 87 -7.86 -13.39 -10.62
CA ILE A 87 -9.29 -13.60 -10.39
C ILE A 87 -9.52 -14.33 -9.06
N GLY A 88 -8.79 -15.43 -8.82
CA GLY A 88 -8.86 -16.14 -7.56
C GLY A 88 -8.54 -15.25 -6.36
N GLY A 89 -7.51 -14.41 -6.50
CA GLY A 89 -7.13 -13.45 -5.46
C GLY A 89 -8.20 -12.39 -5.18
N LEU A 90 -8.79 -11.80 -6.21
CA LEU A 90 -9.87 -10.82 -6.04
C LEU A 90 -11.11 -11.45 -5.38
N LEU A 91 -11.47 -12.69 -5.75
CA LEU A 91 -12.56 -13.42 -5.10
C LEU A 91 -12.23 -13.72 -3.64
N LEU A 92 -11.02 -14.20 -3.33
CA LEU A 92 -10.58 -14.43 -1.94
C LEU A 92 -10.60 -13.15 -1.11
N MET A 93 -10.17 -12.02 -1.69
CA MET A 93 -10.27 -10.71 -1.02
C MET A 93 -11.72 -10.32 -0.77
N SER A 94 -12.60 -10.47 -1.77
CA SER A 94 -14.01 -10.10 -1.65
C SER A 94 -14.73 -10.97 -0.60
N VAL A 95 -14.46 -12.29 -0.58
CA VAL A 95 -15.01 -13.20 0.43
C VAL A 95 -14.45 -12.90 1.82
N GLY A 96 -13.12 -12.70 1.94
CA GLY A 96 -12.49 -12.36 3.21
C GLY A 96 -12.99 -11.03 3.77
N PHE A 97 -13.11 -10.00 2.94
CA PHE A 97 -13.62 -8.69 3.34
C PHE A 97 -15.15 -8.75 3.64
N GLY A 98 -15.94 -9.34 2.74
CA GLY A 98 -17.38 -9.47 2.92
C GLY A 98 -17.76 -10.34 4.11
N GLY A 99 -16.98 -11.38 4.39
CA GLY A 99 -17.17 -12.25 5.55
C GLY A 99 -17.10 -11.51 6.89
N LEU A 100 -16.35 -10.39 6.98
CA LEU A 100 -16.30 -9.56 8.19
C LEU A 100 -17.71 -9.08 8.61
N ALA A 101 -18.57 -8.79 7.65
CA ALA A 101 -19.94 -8.37 7.93
C ALA A 101 -20.79 -9.46 8.57
N LEU A 102 -20.43 -10.72 8.35
CA LEU A 102 -21.14 -11.90 8.87
C LEU A 102 -20.48 -12.48 10.12
N ALA A 103 -19.34 -11.90 10.55
CA ALA A 103 -18.60 -12.39 11.70
C ALA A 103 -19.40 -12.19 12.99
N PRO A 104 -19.64 -13.26 13.79
CA PRO A 104 -20.36 -13.16 15.06
C PRO A 104 -19.51 -12.56 16.19
N ASN A 105 -18.18 -12.63 16.06
CA ASN A 105 -17.22 -12.05 17.01
C ASN A 105 -15.88 -11.82 16.32
N ILE A 106 -14.97 -11.13 17.02
CA ILE A 106 -13.65 -10.73 16.48
C ILE A 106 -12.76 -11.92 16.08
N TRP A 107 -12.90 -13.08 16.70
CA TRP A 107 -12.09 -14.25 16.40
C TRP A 107 -12.37 -14.83 15.01
N TRP A 108 -13.61 -14.69 14.52
CA TRP A 108 -13.96 -15.03 13.13
C TRP A 108 -13.33 -14.07 12.12
N CYS A 109 -13.04 -12.82 12.54
CA CYS A 109 -12.36 -11.87 11.68
C CYS A 109 -10.91 -12.28 11.38
N MET A 110 -10.25 -13.05 12.28
CA MET A 110 -8.86 -13.47 12.09
C MET A 110 -8.66 -14.35 10.85
N PRO A 111 -9.34 -15.51 10.69
CA PRO A 111 -9.21 -16.31 9.47
C PRO A 111 -9.69 -15.58 8.22
N LEU A 112 -10.70 -14.72 8.33
CA LEU A 112 -11.15 -13.89 7.20
C LEU A 112 -10.08 -12.90 6.75
N MET A 113 -9.32 -12.31 7.68
CA MET A 113 -8.19 -11.46 7.37
C MET A 113 -7.00 -12.23 6.78
N MET A 114 -6.79 -13.48 7.18
CA MET A 114 -5.82 -14.35 6.52
C MET A 114 -6.23 -14.63 5.07
N LEU A 115 -7.49 -14.94 4.83
CA LEU A 115 -8.05 -15.17 3.50
C LEU A 115 -7.92 -13.91 2.62
N PHE A 116 -8.24 -12.74 3.20
CA PHE A 116 -8.04 -11.45 2.56
C PHE A 116 -6.56 -11.20 2.23
N GLY A 117 -5.64 -11.48 3.17
CA GLY A 117 -4.19 -11.36 2.98
C GLY A 117 -3.66 -12.26 1.87
N LEU A 118 -4.15 -13.49 1.78
CA LEU A 118 -3.83 -14.43 0.68
C LEU A 118 -4.27 -13.85 -0.67
N GLY A 119 -5.50 -13.34 -0.77
CA GLY A 119 -5.98 -12.68 -1.97
C GLY A 119 -5.13 -11.45 -2.33
N LEU A 120 -4.77 -10.61 -1.34
CA LEU A 120 -3.94 -9.43 -1.55
C LEU A 120 -2.54 -9.77 -2.08
N ALA A 121 -1.97 -10.91 -1.65
CA ALA A 121 -0.67 -11.40 -2.13
C ALA A 121 -0.65 -11.64 -3.66
N THR A 122 -1.80 -11.94 -4.26
CA THR A 122 -1.91 -12.26 -5.69
C THR A 122 -1.86 -11.02 -6.58
N VAL A 123 -2.31 -9.87 -6.10
CA VAL A 123 -2.63 -8.69 -6.92
C VAL A 123 -1.39 -8.17 -7.67
N ARG A 124 -0.29 -7.93 -6.98
CA ARG A 124 0.92 -7.38 -7.60
C ARG A 124 1.54 -8.33 -8.62
N PRO A 125 1.91 -9.58 -8.26
CA PRO A 125 2.56 -10.47 -9.23
C PRO A 125 1.67 -10.72 -10.44
N SER A 126 0.35 -10.92 -10.26
CA SER A 126 -0.57 -11.16 -11.37
C SER A 126 -0.71 -9.96 -12.29
N ASN A 127 -0.81 -8.73 -11.75
CA ASN A 127 -0.85 -7.52 -12.57
C ASN A 127 0.41 -7.39 -13.42
N TYR A 128 1.60 -7.64 -12.85
CA TYR A 128 2.85 -7.61 -13.60
C TYR A 128 2.87 -8.64 -14.74
N THR A 129 2.43 -9.88 -14.46
CA THR A 129 2.39 -10.95 -15.46
C THR A 129 1.42 -10.61 -16.59
N VAL A 130 0.19 -10.17 -16.27
CA VAL A 130 -0.83 -9.86 -17.29
C VAL A 130 -0.46 -8.63 -18.13
N ILE A 131 0.08 -7.55 -17.51
CA ILE A 131 0.52 -6.35 -18.23
C ILE A 131 1.62 -6.71 -19.21
N ASN A 132 2.65 -7.45 -18.77
CA ASN A 132 3.76 -7.84 -19.64
C ASN A 132 3.35 -8.76 -20.79
N ALA A 133 2.33 -9.62 -20.58
CA ALA A 133 1.85 -10.53 -21.63
C ALA A 133 0.88 -9.87 -22.61
N SER A 134 0.14 -8.84 -22.19
CA SER A 134 -0.99 -8.30 -22.95
C SER A 134 -0.74 -6.94 -23.57
N ILE A 135 0.27 -6.20 -23.10
CA ILE A 135 0.53 -4.82 -23.52
C ILE A 135 1.79 -4.76 -24.40
N PRO A 136 1.76 -4.05 -25.54
CA PRO A 136 2.92 -3.88 -26.39
C PRO A 136 4.10 -3.22 -25.64
N PRO A 137 5.37 -3.61 -25.93
CA PRO A 137 6.55 -3.08 -25.23
C PRO A 137 6.64 -1.55 -25.21
N ALA A 138 6.23 -0.88 -26.29
CA ALA A 138 6.22 0.58 -26.38
C ALA A 138 5.27 1.27 -25.40
N TRP A 139 4.29 0.55 -24.82
CA TRP A 139 3.25 1.06 -23.94
C TRP A 139 3.34 0.56 -22.50
N ILE A 140 4.23 -0.39 -22.23
CA ILE A 140 4.35 -1.04 -20.90
C ILE A 140 4.51 -0.01 -19.77
N GLY A 141 5.38 0.98 -19.94
CA GLY A 141 5.58 2.02 -18.93
C GLY A 141 4.32 2.81 -18.60
N ARG A 142 3.55 3.19 -19.63
CA ARG A 142 2.26 3.89 -19.47
C ARG A 142 1.23 2.98 -18.79
N ALA A 143 1.18 1.71 -19.18
CA ALA A 143 0.27 0.73 -18.60
C ALA A 143 0.52 0.53 -17.09
N PHE A 144 1.78 0.41 -16.67
CA PHE A 144 2.12 0.38 -15.24
C PHE A 144 1.74 1.67 -14.53
N GLY A 145 1.96 2.83 -15.16
CA GLY A 145 1.57 4.12 -14.61
C GLY A 145 0.06 4.21 -14.36
N ILE A 146 -0.76 3.82 -15.35
CA ILE A 146 -2.24 3.79 -15.24
C ILE A 146 -2.68 2.82 -14.14
N ASN A 147 -2.10 1.61 -14.11
CA ASN A 147 -2.43 0.61 -13.10
C ASN A 147 -2.08 1.09 -11.68
N MET A 148 -0.91 1.71 -11.50
CA MET A 148 -0.52 2.32 -10.22
C MET A 148 -1.43 3.47 -9.82
N PHE A 149 -1.77 4.36 -10.75
CA PHE A 149 -2.70 5.45 -10.52
C PHE A 149 -4.07 4.93 -10.05
N ALA A 150 -4.61 3.90 -10.72
CA ALA A 150 -5.86 3.26 -10.33
C ALA A 150 -5.80 2.70 -8.89
N GLY A 151 -4.68 2.05 -8.51
CA GLY A 151 -4.48 1.59 -7.14
C GLY A 151 -4.47 2.74 -6.12
N HIS A 152 -3.81 3.86 -6.41
CA HIS A 152 -3.82 5.04 -5.54
C HIS A 152 -5.21 5.68 -5.45
N SER A 153 -5.95 5.75 -6.56
CA SER A 153 -7.33 6.24 -6.58
C SER A 153 -8.24 5.37 -5.73
N GLY A 154 -8.13 4.04 -5.84
CA GLY A 154 -8.88 3.10 -4.99
C GLY A 154 -8.64 3.34 -3.49
N ARG A 155 -7.39 3.57 -3.10
CA ARG A 155 -7.04 3.91 -1.71
C ARG A 155 -7.67 5.22 -1.25
N ALA A 156 -7.64 6.26 -2.11
CA ALA A 156 -8.10 7.60 -1.76
C ALA A 156 -9.62 7.67 -1.61
N ILE A 157 -10.38 6.96 -2.45
CA ILE A 157 -11.84 6.98 -2.40
C ILE A 157 -12.44 6.02 -1.35
N ALA A 158 -11.64 5.10 -0.81
CA ALA A 158 -12.14 4.08 0.12
C ALA A 158 -12.72 4.65 1.42
N PRO A 159 -12.01 5.53 2.18
CA PRO A 159 -12.52 6.05 3.43
C PRO A 159 -13.86 6.80 3.30
N PRO A 160 -14.04 7.76 2.38
CA PRO A 160 -15.29 8.47 2.27
C PRO A 160 -16.44 7.57 1.79
N ILE A 161 -16.19 6.65 0.86
CA ILE A 161 -17.25 5.75 0.37
C ILE A 161 -17.72 4.80 1.46
N ILE A 162 -16.79 4.15 2.18
CA ILE A 162 -17.18 3.19 3.21
C ILE A 162 -17.93 3.87 4.36
N ILE A 163 -17.53 5.09 4.75
CA ILE A 163 -18.25 5.86 5.77
C ILE A 163 -19.61 6.33 5.29
N ALA A 164 -19.73 6.82 4.05
CA ALA A 164 -21.03 7.22 3.49
C ALA A 164 -22.00 6.04 3.44
N LEU A 165 -21.54 4.88 2.98
CA LEU A 165 -22.36 3.67 2.97
C LEU A 165 -22.75 3.21 4.38
N SER A 166 -21.82 3.29 5.34
CA SER A 166 -22.09 2.96 6.74
C SER A 166 -23.06 3.92 7.41
N ALA A 167 -23.07 5.18 7.02
CA ALA A 167 -24.00 6.18 7.52
C ALA A 167 -25.42 6.04 6.92
N LEU A 168 -25.53 5.57 5.68
CA LEU A 168 -26.81 5.36 4.99
C LEU A 168 -27.55 4.12 5.50
N TRP A 169 -26.84 3.07 5.85
CA TRP A 169 -27.42 1.78 6.25
C TRP A 169 -26.82 1.28 7.57
N ASP A 170 -25.69 0.60 7.48
CA ASP A 170 -24.90 0.06 8.58
C ASP A 170 -23.53 -0.35 8.02
N TRP A 171 -22.51 -0.43 8.87
CA TRP A 171 -21.18 -0.82 8.43
C TRP A 171 -21.13 -2.24 7.82
N ARG A 172 -21.95 -3.17 8.32
CA ARG A 172 -22.05 -4.55 7.79
C ARG A 172 -22.58 -4.54 6.36
N VAL A 173 -23.63 -3.76 6.09
CA VAL A 173 -24.20 -3.58 4.75
C VAL A 173 -23.19 -2.90 3.83
N ALA A 174 -22.48 -1.87 4.31
CA ALA A 174 -21.42 -1.20 3.55
C ALA A 174 -20.31 -2.17 3.10
N VAL A 175 -19.88 -3.06 3.99
CA VAL A 175 -18.91 -4.12 3.70
C VAL A 175 -19.45 -5.13 2.69
N LEU A 176 -20.71 -5.57 2.83
CA LEU A 176 -21.33 -6.51 1.88
C LEU A 176 -21.50 -5.92 0.48
N VAL A 177 -21.97 -4.67 0.38
CA VAL A 177 -22.13 -3.96 -0.90
C VAL A 177 -20.79 -3.83 -1.62
N THR A 178 -19.75 -3.42 -0.90
CA THR A 178 -18.42 -3.28 -1.49
C THR A 178 -17.78 -4.63 -1.83
N ALA A 179 -18.02 -5.68 -1.04
CA ALA A 179 -17.60 -7.05 -1.36
C ALA A 179 -18.32 -7.59 -2.59
N GLY A 180 -19.63 -7.33 -2.70
CA GLY A 180 -20.42 -7.65 -3.89
C GLY A 180 -19.90 -6.99 -5.16
N ALA A 181 -19.51 -5.72 -5.09
CA ALA A 181 -18.84 -5.02 -6.19
C ALA A 181 -17.56 -5.75 -6.65
N GLY A 182 -16.80 -6.30 -5.71
CA GLY A 182 -15.60 -7.08 -6.04
C GLY A 182 -15.89 -8.40 -6.74
N ILE A 183 -16.95 -9.08 -6.33
CA ILE A 183 -17.40 -10.29 -7.02
C ILE A 183 -17.84 -9.93 -8.45
N LEU A 184 -18.60 -8.85 -8.63
CA LEU A 184 -19.04 -8.39 -9.96
C LEU A 184 -17.86 -8.02 -10.87
N ILE A 185 -16.85 -7.33 -10.34
CA ILE A 185 -15.62 -7.01 -11.08
C ILE A 185 -14.89 -8.30 -11.47
N SER A 186 -14.79 -9.27 -10.57
CA SER A 186 -14.16 -10.56 -10.84
C SER A 186 -14.91 -11.32 -11.94
N LEU A 187 -16.24 -11.33 -11.91
CA LEU A 187 -17.09 -11.89 -12.97
C LEU A 187 -16.91 -11.15 -14.29
N GLY A 188 -16.79 -9.82 -14.26
CA GLY A 188 -16.46 -9.00 -15.43
C GLY A 188 -15.12 -9.38 -16.06
N ILE A 189 -14.10 -9.67 -15.25
CA ILE A 189 -12.80 -10.16 -15.76
C ILE A 189 -12.95 -11.57 -16.34
N ILE A 190 -13.76 -12.45 -15.71
CA ILE A 190 -14.04 -13.79 -16.20
C ILE A 190 -14.77 -13.73 -17.55
N SER A 191 -15.73 -12.85 -17.73
CA SER A 191 -16.46 -12.71 -19.00
C SER A 191 -15.55 -12.33 -20.18
N GLN A 192 -14.45 -11.67 -19.90
CA GLN A 192 -13.42 -11.28 -20.86
C GLN A 192 -12.25 -12.30 -20.95
N TRP A 193 -12.48 -13.52 -20.45
CA TRP A 193 -11.45 -14.55 -20.31
C TRP A 193 -10.66 -14.81 -21.60
N ARG A 194 -11.31 -14.75 -22.76
CA ARG A 194 -10.68 -15.03 -24.06
C ARG A 194 -9.75 -13.93 -24.54
N ILE A 195 -9.97 -12.68 -24.10
CA ILE A 195 -9.22 -11.51 -24.54
C ILE A 195 -7.94 -11.34 -23.72
N VAL A 196 -7.99 -11.65 -22.42
CA VAL A 196 -6.84 -11.52 -21.53
C VAL A 196 -5.81 -12.60 -21.87
N ARG A 197 -4.69 -12.19 -22.47
CA ARG A 197 -3.57 -13.08 -22.74
C ARG A 197 -2.87 -13.44 -21.44
N ASP A 198 -2.55 -14.70 -21.32
CA ASP A 198 -1.94 -15.29 -20.16
C ASP A 198 -0.86 -16.26 -20.66
N ASP A 199 0.24 -15.69 -21.11
CA ASP A 199 1.38 -16.51 -21.50
C ASP A 199 2.01 -17.04 -20.19
N ALA A 200 1.50 -18.18 -19.74
CA ALA A 200 2.18 -19.03 -18.79
C ALA A 200 3.49 -19.48 -19.43
N THR A 201 4.44 -18.56 -19.54
CA THR A 201 5.78 -18.88 -20.05
C THR A 201 6.51 -19.61 -18.93
N GLY A 202 6.37 -20.95 -18.91
CA GLY A 202 7.10 -21.85 -18.00
C GLY A 202 8.63 -21.80 -18.11
N LYS A 203 9.20 -20.65 -18.52
CA LYS A 203 10.64 -20.47 -18.79
C LYS A 203 11.31 -19.28 -18.09
N ARG A 204 10.67 -18.56 -17.19
CA ARG A 204 11.49 -17.77 -16.27
C ARG A 204 12.05 -18.76 -15.23
N LYS A 205 13.27 -19.25 -15.46
CA LYS A 205 14.11 -19.81 -14.39
C LYS A 205 14.05 -18.83 -13.25
N GLY A 206 13.36 -19.21 -12.18
CA GLY A 206 13.21 -18.38 -10.99
C GLY A 206 14.61 -17.94 -10.57
N ALA A 207 14.88 -16.66 -10.62
CA ALA A 207 16.00 -16.12 -9.89
C ALA A 207 15.75 -16.57 -8.46
N LYS A 208 16.51 -17.55 -7.96
CA LYS A 208 16.51 -17.90 -6.55
C LYS A 208 16.80 -16.60 -5.83
N GLY A 209 15.83 -16.08 -5.11
CA GLY A 209 16.05 -14.93 -4.24
C GLY A 209 17.27 -15.24 -3.37
N PRO A 210 18.05 -14.26 -2.96
CA PRO A 210 19.17 -14.49 -2.07
C PRO A 210 18.62 -15.26 -0.86
N GLY A 211 19.27 -16.37 -0.49
CA GLY A 211 18.87 -17.10 0.70
C GLY A 211 18.96 -16.19 1.93
N ILE A 212 18.15 -16.43 2.94
CA ILE A 212 18.07 -15.67 4.20
C ILE A 212 19.47 -15.34 4.75
N LEU A 213 20.42 -16.27 4.63
CA LEU A 213 21.83 -16.05 5.04
C LEU A 213 22.54 -14.96 4.24
N ALA A 214 22.25 -14.85 2.94
CA ALA A 214 22.85 -13.81 2.08
C ALA A 214 22.24 -12.44 2.38
N GLU A 215 20.95 -12.39 2.72
CA GLU A 215 20.27 -11.16 3.18
C GLU A 215 20.85 -10.68 4.52
N VAL A 216 21.04 -11.60 5.47
CA VAL A 216 21.64 -11.28 6.78
C VAL A 216 23.09 -10.79 6.63
N ARG A 217 23.88 -11.38 5.72
CA ARG A 217 25.26 -10.94 5.46
C ARG A 217 25.31 -9.54 4.79
N MET A 218 24.30 -9.21 3.98
CA MET A 218 24.18 -7.86 3.43
C MET A 218 23.85 -6.81 4.49
N LEU A 219 23.11 -7.17 5.56
CA LEU A 219 22.83 -6.30 6.71
C LEU A 219 24.09 -5.90 7.47
N ALA A 220 25.19 -6.64 7.33
CA ALA A 220 26.46 -6.33 7.97
C ALA A 220 27.12 -5.02 7.46
N SER A 221 26.71 -4.51 6.27
CA SER A 221 27.13 -3.20 5.80
C SER A 221 26.35 -2.10 6.53
N LYS A 222 27.07 -1.13 7.11
CA LYS A 222 26.51 0.05 7.80
C LYS A 222 25.48 0.79 6.92
N THR A 223 25.80 1.00 5.65
CA THR A 223 24.92 1.69 4.70
C THR A 223 23.63 0.92 4.46
N THR A 224 23.73 -0.38 4.28
CA THR A 224 22.57 -1.26 4.05
C THR A 224 21.67 -1.30 5.28
N PHE A 225 22.24 -1.38 6.48
CA PHE A 225 21.49 -1.34 7.74
C PHE A 225 20.76 0.01 7.92
N ILE A 226 21.40 1.14 7.56
CA ILE A 226 20.78 2.47 7.61
C ILE A 226 19.55 2.51 6.69
N PHE A 227 19.62 1.97 5.46
CA PHE A 227 18.47 1.92 4.58
C PHE A 227 17.39 0.96 5.08
N PHE A 228 17.75 -0.19 5.60
CA PHE A 228 16.81 -1.12 6.24
C PHE A 228 16.03 -0.42 7.37
N LEU A 229 16.75 0.25 8.26
CA LEU A 229 16.15 1.00 9.37
C LEU A 229 15.26 2.15 8.86
N PHE A 230 15.73 2.89 7.84
CA PHE A 230 14.93 3.92 7.17
C PHE A 230 13.58 3.36 6.69
N TYR A 231 13.59 2.26 5.94
CA TYR A 231 12.36 1.68 5.39
C TYR A 231 11.46 1.10 6.48
N THR A 232 12.03 0.51 7.53
CA THR A 232 11.28 -0.02 8.67
C THR A 232 10.54 1.08 9.41
N LEU A 233 11.25 2.14 9.81
CA LEU A 233 10.68 3.28 10.55
C LEU A 233 9.68 4.06 9.69
N ASN A 234 10.01 4.31 8.43
CA ASN A 234 9.10 4.99 7.51
C ASN A 234 7.81 4.19 7.25
N SER A 235 7.92 2.86 7.14
CA SER A 235 6.76 1.99 6.98
C SER A 235 5.91 1.94 8.25
N LEU A 236 6.54 1.93 9.43
CA LEU A 236 5.85 2.01 10.72
C LEU A 236 5.05 3.32 10.81
N ALA A 237 5.68 4.47 10.54
CA ALA A 237 5.02 5.77 10.58
C ALA A 237 3.86 5.86 9.57
N ASN A 238 4.07 5.45 8.32
CA ASN A 238 3.04 5.43 7.29
C ASN A 238 1.88 4.48 7.63
N SER A 239 2.16 3.32 8.21
CA SER A 239 1.14 2.37 8.64
C SER A 239 0.32 2.96 9.80
N GLY A 240 0.94 3.67 10.73
CA GLY A 240 0.26 4.42 11.80
C GLY A 240 -0.71 5.45 11.23
N ILE A 241 -0.25 6.31 10.31
CA ILE A 241 -1.11 7.31 9.64
C ILE A 241 -2.28 6.62 8.93
N ASN A 242 -2.01 5.61 8.11
CA ASN A 242 -3.03 4.98 7.28
C ASN A 242 -4.03 4.14 8.07
N SER A 243 -3.63 3.51 9.19
CA SER A 243 -4.46 2.53 9.89
C SER A 243 -5.11 3.08 11.16
N PHE A 244 -4.46 4.01 11.86
CA PHE A 244 -4.90 4.44 13.17
C PHE A 244 -5.15 5.94 13.33
N SER A 245 -4.79 6.79 12.35
CA SER A 245 -5.02 8.24 12.48
C SER A 245 -6.49 8.58 12.64
N VAL A 246 -7.40 7.89 11.95
CA VAL A 246 -8.85 8.11 12.05
C VAL A 246 -9.34 7.78 13.45
N ALA A 247 -9.02 6.60 13.97
CA ALA A 247 -9.40 6.19 15.32
C ALA A 247 -8.76 7.11 16.39
N ALA A 248 -7.48 7.47 16.22
CA ALA A 248 -6.79 8.36 17.15
C ALA A 248 -7.39 9.77 17.20
N MET A 249 -7.77 10.35 16.05
CA MET A 249 -8.44 11.66 15.98
C MET A 249 -9.83 11.61 16.64
N THR A 250 -10.55 10.52 16.45
CA THR A 250 -11.89 10.34 17.06
C THR A 250 -11.76 10.19 18.58
N GLU A 251 -10.84 9.38 19.07
CA GLU A 251 -10.63 9.15 20.50
C GLU A 251 -10.01 10.37 21.22
N LEU A 252 -9.08 11.10 20.57
CA LEU A 252 -8.37 12.21 21.20
C LEU A 252 -9.20 13.48 21.28
N HIS A 253 -9.84 13.85 20.16
CA HIS A 253 -10.49 15.15 20.00
C HIS A 253 -12.01 15.05 19.85
N GLY A 254 -12.59 13.85 19.93
CA GLY A 254 -14.01 13.66 19.62
C GLY A 254 -14.35 14.00 18.15
N THR A 255 -13.35 13.98 17.25
CA THR A 255 -13.53 14.35 15.84
C THR A 255 -14.57 13.42 15.20
N PRO A 256 -15.63 13.95 14.57
CA PRO A 256 -16.60 13.09 13.89
C PRO A 256 -15.92 12.17 12.87
N LEU A 257 -16.32 10.90 12.82
CA LEU A 257 -15.68 9.87 12.00
C LEU A 257 -15.60 10.25 10.51
N GLY A 258 -16.63 10.90 9.98
CA GLY A 258 -16.66 11.42 8.60
C GLY A 258 -15.58 12.48 8.36
N VAL A 259 -15.34 13.36 9.34
CA VAL A 259 -14.31 14.41 9.29
C VAL A 259 -12.91 13.79 9.32
N ALA A 260 -12.66 12.88 10.25
CA ALA A 260 -11.37 12.20 10.37
C ALA A 260 -11.06 11.37 9.10
N SER A 261 -12.06 10.70 8.54
CA SER A 261 -11.93 9.94 7.29
C SER A 261 -11.69 10.85 6.07
N SER A 262 -12.32 12.02 6.02
CA SER A 262 -12.08 13.02 4.96
C SER A 262 -10.67 13.60 5.04
N ALA A 263 -10.14 13.83 6.23
CA ALA A 263 -8.76 14.27 6.44
C ALA A 263 -7.76 13.21 5.94
N LEU A 264 -8.00 11.92 6.24
CA LEU A 264 -7.20 10.82 5.69
C LEU A 264 -7.30 10.75 4.16
N THR A 265 -8.48 10.97 3.59
CA THR A 265 -8.67 11.04 2.14
C THR A 265 -7.85 12.15 1.52
N GLY A 266 -7.88 13.35 2.11
CA GLY A 266 -7.04 14.49 1.70
C GLY A 266 -5.56 14.11 1.69
N TYR A 267 -5.07 13.46 2.74
CA TYR A 267 -3.71 12.93 2.82
C TYR A 267 -3.39 11.96 1.67
N LEU A 268 -4.28 11.01 1.38
CA LEU A 268 -4.05 9.99 0.36
C LEU A 268 -4.01 10.57 -1.07
N ILE A 269 -4.95 11.47 -1.40
CA ILE A 269 -4.97 12.17 -2.69
C ILE A 269 -3.72 13.04 -2.82
N ALA A 270 -3.42 13.83 -1.81
CA ALA A 270 -2.27 14.72 -1.79
C ALA A 270 -0.94 13.95 -1.87
N SER A 271 -0.87 12.75 -1.28
CA SER A 271 0.31 11.89 -1.40
C SER A 271 0.54 11.43 -2.86
N ALA A 272 -0.52 11.16 -3.63
CA ALA A 272 -0.37 10.82 -5.05
C ALA A 272 0.14 12.03 -5.87
N VAL A 273 -0.37 13.23 -5.60
CA VAL A 273 0.13 14.48 -6.18
C VAL A 273 1.58 14.75 -5.77
N GLY A 274 1.90 14.52 -4.49
CA GLY A 274 3.24 14.64 -3.94
C GLY A 274 4.28 13.74 -4.63
N VAL A 275 3.91 12.53 -5.02
CA VAL A 275 4.81 11.64 -5.80
C VAL A 275 5.18 12.27 -7.14
N LEU A 276 4.23 12.88 -7.84
CA LEU A 276 4.48 13.56 -9.11
C LEU A 276 5.38 14.78 -8.90
N ALA A 277 5.01 15.64 -7.95
CA ALA A 277 5.80 16.83 -7.60
C ALA A 277 7.22 16.47 -7.17
N GLY A 278 7.37 15.43 -6.36
CA GLY A 278 8.66 14.91 -5.92
C GLY A 278 9.51 14.38 -7.08
N GLY A 279 8.90 13.70 -8.05
CA GLY A 279 9.58 13.25 -9.27
C GLY A 279 10.20 14.41 -10.04
N PHE A 280 9.42 15.46 -10.33
CA PHE A 280 9.93 16.67 -10.99
C PHE A 280 11.04 17.37 -10.20
N LEU A 281 10.92 17.40 -8.87
CA LEU A 281 11.89 18.08 -8.03
C LEU A 281 13.22 17.31 -7.93
N VAL A 282 13.13 15.98 -7.89
CA VAL A 282 14.31 15.09 -7.86
C VAL A 282 15.14 15.24 -9.13
N ASP A 283 14.52 15.46 -10.29
CA ASP A 283 15.23 15.66 -11.56
C ASP A 283 15.95 17.02 -11.60
N LYS A 284 15.47 18.01 -10.82
CA LYS A 284 16.04 19.37 -10.79
C LYS A 284 17.06 19.59 -9.69
N THR A 285 17.21 18.68 -8.73
CA THR A 285 18.12 18.84 -7.60
C THR A 285 19.05 17.64 -7.44
N SER A 286 20.31 17.88 -7.11
CA SER A 286 21.25 16.84 -6.67
C SER A 286 21.20 16.60 -5.16
N ARG A 287 20.47 17.44 -4.39
CA ARG A 287 20.44 17.39 -2.91
C ARG A 287 19.28 16.52 -2.39
N HIS A 288 19.17 15.29 -2.88
CA HIS A 288 18.07 14.38 -2.53
C HIS A 288 17.94 14.11 -1.02
N GLN A 289 19.07 14.04 -0.31
CA GLN A 289 19.08 13.85 1.15
C GLN A 289 18.48 15.04 1.89
N MET A 290 18.85 16.26 1.52
CA MET A 290 18.30 17.47 2.14
C MET A 290 16.81 17.61 1.87
N MET A 291 16.37 17.36 0.63
CA MET A 291 14.95 17.32 0.27
C MET A 291 14.19 16.31 1.12
N ALA A 292 14.70 15.07 1.22
CA ALA A 292 14.08 14.02 2.03
C ALA A 292 14.02 14.40 3.51
N ALA A 293 15.09 14.95 4.07
CA ALA A 293 15.13 15.38 5.47
C ALA A 293 14.11 16.51 5.75
N LEU A 294 14.02 17.53 4.89
CA LEU A 294 13.09 18.64 5.05
C LEU A 294 11.63 18.17 5.03
N VAL A 295 11.24 17.33 4.06
CA VAL A 295 9.84 16.85 3.99
C VAL A 295 9.50 15.92 5.14
N LEU A 296 10.46 15.17 5.67
CA LEU A 296 10.27 14.31 6.85
C LEU A 296 10.10 15.12 8.12
N VAL A 297 10.95 16.12 8.36
CA VAL A 297 10.87 17.01 9.53
C VAL A 297 9.56 17.81 9.47
N ALA A 298 9.22 18.39 8.32
CA ALA A 298 7.95 19.09 8.15
C ALA A 298 6.74 18.18 8.42
N SER A 299 6.75 16.96 7.89
CA SER A 299 5.70 15.97 8.19
C SER A 299 5.62 15.63 9.66
N ALA A 300 6.76 15.49 10.34
CA ALA A 300 6.80 15.17 11.78
C ALA A 300 6.17 16.27 12.63
N VAL A 301 6.48 17.54 12.32
CA VAL A 301 5.91 18.70 13.00
C VAL A 301 4.39 18.77 12.78
N LEU A 302 3.94 18.60 11.53
CA LEU A 302 2.51 18.65 11.20
C LEU A 302 1.72 17.51 11.88
N ILE A 303 2.26 16.32 11.92
CA ILE A 303 1.62 15.19 12.61
C ILE A 303 1.62 15.40 14.12
N ALA A 304 2.72 15.89 14.70
CA ALA A 304 2.77 16.18 16.14
C ALA A 304 1.77 17.27 16.53
N LEU A 305 1.53 18.26 15.66
CA LEU A 305 0.52 19.31 15.86
C LEU A 305 -0.89 18.71 16.02
N ILE A 306 -1.26 17.69 15.26
CA ILE A 306 -2.56 17.00 15.40
C ILE A 306 -2.67 16.35 16.80
N GLY A 307 -1.57 15.82 17.32
CA GLY A 307 -1.55 15.22 18.67
C GLY A 307 -1.62 16.26 19.80
N ALA A 308 -1.14 17.49 19.54
CA ALA A 308 -1.03 18.52 20.56
C ALA A 308 -2.27 19.42 20.66
N VAL A 309 -2.97 19.67 19.56
CA VAL A 309 -4.04 20.69 19.48
C VAL A 309 -5.27 20.14 18.77
N SER A 310 -6.44 20.42 19.32
CA SER A 310 -7.71 20.17 18.62
C SER A 310 -7.84 21.19 17.49
N LEU A 311 -7.76 20.69 16.26
CA LEU A 311 -7.84 21.50 15.05
C LEU A 311 -9.27 21.51 14.50
N PRO A 312 -9.79 22.67 14.05
CA PRO A 312 -11.05 22.71 13.32
C PRO A 312 -10.92 21.94 12.00
N LEU A 313 -12.05 21.46 11.48
CA LEU A 313 -12.13 20.61 10.27
C LEU A 313 -11.21 21.06 9.13
N VAL A 314 -11.27 22.34 8.76
CA VAL A 314 -10.50 22.88 7.65
C VAL A 314 -8.99 22.80 7.91
N ALA A 315 -8.57 23.17 9.12
CA ALA A 315 -7.16 23.11 9.51
C ALA A 315 -6.65 21.67 9.60
N LEU A 316 -7.43 20.76 10.18
CA LEU A 316 -7.10 19.33 10.26
C LEU A 316 -6.91 18.75 8.85
N THR A 317 -7.87 18.99 7.95
CA THR A 317 -7.79 18.53 6.57
C THR A 317 -6.60 19.13 5.83
N ALA A 318 -6.31 20.43 6.03
CA ALA A 318 -5.17 21.09 5.44
C ALA A 318 -3.84 20.50 5.94
N VAL A 319 -3.69 20.27 7.25
CA VAL A 319 -2.49 19.67 7.85
C VAL A 319 -2.27 18.26 7.30
N MET A 320 -3.32 17.43 7.24
CA MET A 320 -3.22 16.08 6.69
C MET A 320 -2.89 16.12 5.18
N THR A 321 -3.50 17.02 4.43
CA THR A 321 -3.24 17.20 2.98
C THR A 321 -1.79 17.60 2.72
N ILE A 322 -1.26 18.59 3.44
CA ILE A 322 0.14 19.03 3.31
C ILE A 322 1.09 17.90 3.70
N THR A 323 0.81 17.20 4.80
CA THR A 323 1.58 16.00 5.20
C THR A 323 1.57 14.94 4.10
N GLY A 324 0.43 14.73 3.44
CA GLY A 324 0.31 13.82 2.30
C GLY A 324 1.24 14.21 1.15
N ILE A 325 1.28 15.50 0.75
CA ILE A 325 2.20 15.99 -0.28
C ILE A 325 3.64 15.65 0.10
N PHE A 326 4.07 15.97 1.31
CA PHE A 326 5.45 15.71 1.76
C PHE A 326 5.78 14.21 1.78
N GLN A 327 4.89 13.37 2.27
CA GLN A 327 5.08 11.91 2.26
C GLN A 327 5.10 11.34 0.84
N GLY A 328 4.37 11.94 -0.10
CA GLY A 328 4.45 11.61 -1.52
C GLY A 328 5.80 11.98 -2.13
N MET A 329 6.28 13.20 -1.88
CA MET A 329 7.56 13.71 -2.38
C MET A 329 8.77 12.90 -1.89
N LEU A 330 8.67 12.31 -0.71
CA LEU A 330 9.72 11.46 -0.15
C LEU A 330 10.03 10.24 -1.02
N ARG A 331 9.03 9.65 -1.70
CA ARG A 331 9.17 8.38 -2.42
C ARG A 331 10.21 8.42 -3.53
N PRO A 332 10.16 9.33 -4.53
CA PRO A 332 11.19 9.39 -5.56
C PRO A 332 12.57 9.78 -5.00
N ALA A 333 12.64 10.68 -4.02
CA ALA A 333 13.90 11.04 -3.37
C ALA A 333 14.58 9.84 -2.71
N ARG A 334 13.80 9.03 -1.98
CA ARG A 334 14.25 7.79 -1.35
C ARG A 334 14.80 6.79 -2.37
N ASP A 335 14.10 6.58 -3.47
CA ASP A 335 14.48 5.61 -4.49
C ASP A 335 15.77 6.05 -5.22
N MET A 336 15.97 7.36 -5.42
CA MET A 336 17.21 7.92 -5.95
C MET A 336 18.38 7.78 -4.97
N MET A 337 18.16 8.01 -3.67
CA MET A 337 19.19 7.80 -2.66
C MET A 337 19.66 6.33 -2.61
N LEU A 338 18.72 5.37 -2.71
CA LEU A 338 19.05 3.95 -2.76
C LEU A 338 19.88 3.61 -4.00
N ARG A 339 19.47 4.12 -5.17
CA ARG A 339 20.18 3.91 -6.45
C ARG A 339 21.59 4.50 -6.45
N ALA A 340 21.80 5.63 -5.77
CA ALA A 340 23.09 6.33 -5.74
C ALA A 340 24.17 5.55 -4.96
N VAL A 341 23.77 4.66 -4.06
CA VAL A 341 24.67 3.95 -3.12
C VAL A 341 24.84 2.48 -3.49
N MET A 342 23.82 1.86 -4.11
CA MET A 342 23.84 0.44 -4.40
C MET A 342 24.46 0.14 -5.77
N PRO A 343 25.38 -0.85 -5.88
CA PRO A 343 25.89 -1.33 -7.16
C PRO A 343 24.76 -1.88 -8.05
N ARG A 344 24.90 -1.71 -9.36
CA ARG A 344 23.87 -2.17 -10.33
C ARG A 344 23.58 -3.67 -10.20
N ASP A 345 24.62 -4.47 -9.99
CA ASP A 345 24.54 -5.93 -9.90
C ASP A 345 23.88 -6.43 -8.60
N SER A 346 23.90 -5.62 -7.54
CA SER A 346 23.33 -5.94 -6.23
C SER A 346 22.01 -5.20 -5.94
N PHE A 347 21.53 -4.38 -6.88
CA PHE A 347 20.36 -3.53 -6.68
C PHE A 347 19.09 -4.34 -6.34
N GLY A 348 18.86 -5.48 -7.01
CA GLY A 348 17.71 -6.35 -6.72
C GLY A 348 17.75 -6.93 -5.30
N LYS A 349 18.95 -7.30 -4.81
CA LYS A 349 19.14 -7.78 -3.44
C LYS A 349 18.86 -6.67 -2.42
N ALA A 350 19.35 -5.46 -2.69
CA ALA A 350 19.10 -4.30 -1.84
C ALA A 350 17.61 -3.97 -1.75
N VAL A 351 16.87 -3.99 -2.87
CA VAL A 351 15.43 -3.80 -2.90
C VAL A 351 14.71 -4.88 -2.08
N GLY A 352 15.12 -6.15 -2.18
CA GLY A 352 14.56 -7.23 -1.36
C GLY A 352 14.67 -6.94 0.14
N MET A 353 15.86 -6.53 0.56
CA MET A 353 16.14 -6.26 1.97
C MET A 353 15.38 -5.04 2.51
N VAL A 354 15.34 -3.93 1.79
CA VAL A 354 14.59 -2.75 2.26
C VAL A 354 13.07 -3.01 2.26
N THR A 355 12.56 -3.86 1.36
CA THR A 355 11.16 -4.28 1.38
C THR A 355 10.84 -5.19 2.57
N THR A 356 11.79 -6.02 3.01
CA THR A 356 11.67 -6.79 4.26
C THR A 356 11.58 -5.85 5.47
N GLY A 357 12.44 -4.83 5.55
CA GLY A 357 12.34 -3.79 6.58
C GLY A 357 10.97 -3.10 6.57
N ALA A 358 10.49 -2.71 5.38
CA ALA A 358 9.16 -2.11 5.25
C ALA A 358 8.02 -3.07 5.69
N ALA A 359 8.14 -4.36 5.42
CA ALA A 359 7.16 -5.36 5.87
C ALA A 359 7.15 -5.49 7.40
N ILE A 360 8.31 -5.50 8.04
CA ILE A 360 8.43 -5.53 9.51
C ILE A 360 7.75 -4.29 10.11
N GLY A 361 8.10 -3.09 9.67
CA GLY A 361 7.50 -1.85 10.17
C GLY A 361 5.99 -1.80 9.96
N GLY A 362 5.51 -2.20 8.77
CA GLY A 362 4.09 -2.25 8.45
C GLY A 362 3.30 -3.30 9.24
N THR A 363 3.95 -4.38 9.67
CA THR A 363 3.34 -5.43 10.47
C THR A 363 3.28 -5.05 11.96
N LEU A 364 4.34 -4.46 12.48
CA LEU A 364 4.40 -4.08 13.91
C LEU A 364 3.50 -2.89 14.23
N ALA A 365 3.40 -1.92 13.32
CA ALA A 365 2.70 -0.67 13.54
C ALA A 365 1.26 -0.84 14.02
N PRO A 366 0.38 -1.67 13.41
CA PRO A 366 -1.00 -1.76 13.85
C PRO A 366 -1.16 -2.27 15.29
N VAL A 367 -0.30 -3.20 15.73
CA VAL A 367 -0.33 -3.70 17.11
C VAL A 367 0.14 -2.61 18.09
N VAL A 368 1.26 -1.93 17.77
CA VAL A 368 1.82 -0.87 18.61
C VAL A 368 0.83 0.29 18.76
N PHE A 369 0.27 0.79 17.68
CA PHE A 369 -0.68 1.91 17.75
C PHE A 369 -2.02 1.51 18.36
N GLY A 370 -2.47 0.27 18.13
CA GLY A 370 -3.63 -0.26 18.82
C GLY A 370 -3.43 -0.33 20.35
N TRP A 371 -2.27 -0.80 20.79
CA TRP A 371 -1.91 -0.84 22.21
C TRP A 371 -1.90 0.54 22.86
N ILE A 372 -1.36 1.55 22.17
CA ILE A 372 -1.35 2.94 22.65
C ILE A 372 -2.78 3.46 22.85
N LEU A 373 -3.69 3.20 21.92
CA LEU A 373 -5.08 3.63 22.03
C LEU A 373 -5.81 2.93 23.20
N ASP A 374 -5.55 1.65 23.45
CA ASP A 374 -6.16 0.92 24.54
C ASP A 374 -5.72 1.43 25.93
N HIS A 375 -4.53 2.06 26.02
CA HIS A 375 -4.03 2.63 27.27
C HIS A 375 -4.44 4.10 27.48
N GLY A 376 -5.44 4.58 26.73
CA GLY A 376 -6.01 5.90 26.93
C GLY A 376 -5.08 7.08 26.59
N ALA A 377 -4.11 6.84 25.73
CA ALA A 377 -3.10 7.84 25.36
C ALA A 377 -3.07 8.13 23.84
N PRO A 378 -4.23 8.46 23.20
CA PRO A 378 -4.34 8.58 21.74
C PRO A 378 -3.42 9.64 21.14
N GLN A 379 -3.02 10.67 21.87
CA GLN A 379 -2.03 11.67 21.42
C GLN A 379 -0.68 11.04 21.08
N TRP A 380 -0.29 9.97 21.76
CA TRP A 380 0.98 9.30 21.51
C TRP A 380 1.04 8.60 20.15
N VAL A 381 -0.10 8.29 19.54
CA VAL A 381 -0.13 7.81 18.16
C VAL A 381 0.55 8.82 17.25
N PHE A 382 0.19 10.12 17.37
CA PHE A 382 0.77 11.17 16.53
C PHE A 382 2.21 11.50 16.94
N TYR A 383 2.52 11.52 18.23
CA TYR A 383 3.89 11.79 18.68
C TYR A 383 4.87 10.68 18.28
N ILE A 384 4.49 9.41 18.38
CA ILE A 384 5.36 8.30 17.97
C ILE A 384 5.52 8.27 16.45
N ILE A 385 4.48 8.59 15.68
CA ILE A 385 4.61 8.78 14.23
C ILE A 385 5.58 9.92 13.95
N GLY A 386 5.44 11.06 14.61
CA GLY A 386 6.32 12.23 14.46
C GLY A 386 7.77 11.90 14.81
N LEU A 387 8.01 11.28 15.96
CA LEU A 387 9.35 10.82 16.39
C LEU A 387 9.93 9.80 15.40
N GLY A 388 9.11 8.88 14.89
CA GLY A 388 9.50 7.93 13.86
C GLY A 388 9.96 8.64 12.60
N LEU A 389 9.24 9.66 12.13
CA LEU A 389 9.62 10.47 10.95
C LEU A 389 10.90 11.28 11.20
N LEU A 390 11.11 11.81 12.40
CA LEU A 390 12.38 12.46 12.80
C LEU A 390 13.54 11.46 12.81
N ALA A 391 13.32 10.26 13.34
CA ALA A 391 14.31 9.20 13.30
C ALA A 391 14.64 8.79 11.86
N VAL A 392 13.65 8.72 10.97
CA VAL A 392 13.86 8.51 9.53
C VAL A 392 14.71 9.66 8.94
N ALA A 393 14.41 10.92 9.27
CA ALA A 393 15.19 12.07 8.82
C ALA A 393 16.65 11.99 9.30
N ALA A 394 16.87 11.56 10.54
CA ALA A 394 18.23 11.34 11.06
C ALA A 394 18.97 10.28 10.24
N THR A 395 18.34 9.15 9.89
CA THR A 395 18.97 8.12 9.04
C THR A 395 19.34 8.63 7.63
N VAL A 396 18.57 9.62 7.11
CA VAL A 396 18.88 10.25 5.81
C VAL A 396 20.16 11.06 5.87
N LEU A 397 20.40 11.75 6.98
CA LEU A 397 21.56 12.64 7.17
C LEU A 397 22.85 11.90 7.56
N LEU A 398 22.75 10.63 7.98
CA LEU A 398 23.93 9.84 8.29
C LEU A 398 24.82 9.63 7.04
N PRO A 399 26.16 9.64 7.21
CA PRO A 399 27.09 9.37 6.11
C PRO A 399 26.86 7.97 5.55
N LYS A 400 26.77 7.88 4.24
CA LYS A 400 26.57 6.63 3.49
C LYS A 400 27.76 6.42 2.59
N GLU A 401 28.45 5.31 2.78
CA GLU A 401 29.52 4.88 1.90
C GLU A 401 28.93 4.23 0.65
N LYS A 402 29.50 4.52 -0.53
CA LYS A 402 29.20 3.76 -1.74
C LYS A 402 29.66 2.33 -1.52
N LEU A 403 28.75 1.38 -1.71
CA LEU A 403 29.12 -0.02 -1.66
C LEU A 403 29.87 -0.36 -2.95
N GLU A 404 31.16 -0.64 -2.83
CA GLU A 404 31.91 -1.31 -3.89
C GLU A 404 31.31 -2.71 -4.07
N SER A 405 31.32 -3.23 -5.31
CA SER A 405 30.77 -4.55 -5.64
C SER A 405 31.16 -5.58 -4.58
N LEU A 406 30.15 -6.11 -3.88
CA LEU A 406 30.36 -7.22 -2.95
C LEU A 406 30.90 -8.42 -3.71
N PRO A 407 31.92 -9.11 -3.20
CA PRO A 407 32.52 -10.27 -3.84
C PRO A 407 31.54 -11.42 -4.04
#